data_8eb64d365f2aa7632ecbc65343055b55
#
_entry.id   8eb64d365f2aa7632ecbc65343055b55
#
_cell.length_a   1.000
_cell.length_b   1.000
_cell.length_c   1.000
_cell.angle_alpha   90.00
_cell.angle_beta   90.00
_cell.angle_gamma   90.00
#
_symmetry.space_group_name_H-M   'P 1'
#
loop_
_entity.id
_entity.type
_entity.pdbx_description
1 polymer ?
#
loop_
_entity_poly.entity_id
_entity_poly.type
_entity_poly.pdbx_seq_one_letter_code
_entity_poly.pdbx_strand_id
1 'polypeptide(L)'
;HAIMTMTDTEKKTEGAEGAVKTTNFLRNIIEADLAEGNNLPRFWCGHPAPYKEQQEKGAPDVAKIRTRFPPEPNGYLHIGHAKSICLNFGLARDYGGYCHMRFDDTNPVKEDQEYVDAIKESVNWLGFDWKHGKEVDLYYASNYFDWMYEFAEHLIKTGYAYVDEQSADEMRENRGTLTEPGKNSPFRDRTPEENLRIFREMRDGKHAEGSMVLRAKIDMASPNINLRDPAIYRIRFAEHQATGNKWCIYPMYTFAHPIEDTLENITHSICTLEFEDQRAFYDWALERVVPALRAPQFAEAKKILADMEAGRDERALAFARAAFNAREKLGQSAPEAAMAELFDHWSATGGPE
;
A
#
# COMPACT_ATOMS: atom_id res chain seq x y z
N HIS A 1 6.89 4.49 -1.81
CA HIS A 1 6.60 4.11 -0.42
C HIS A 1 7.75 3.27 0.13
N ALA A 2 8.47 3.78 1.12
CA ALA A 2 9.43 2.99 1.87
C ALA A 2 8.70 2.36 3.06
N ILE A 3 8.66 1.02 3.12
CA ILE A 3 8.30 0.33 4.36
C ILE A 3 9.54 0.33 5.23
N MET A 4 9.39 0.87 6.43
CA MET A 4 10.47 0.96 7.40
C MET A 4 10.14 0.07 8.59
N THR A 5 11.04 -0.84 8.92
CA THR A 5 10.93 -1.68 10.11
C THR A 5 11.65 -1.02 11.29
N MET A 6 11.02 -1.03 12.46
CA MET A 6 11.63 -0.50 13.68
C MET A 6 12.69 -1.48 14.19
N THR A 7 13.96 -1.17 13.98
CA THR A 7 15.08 -1.80 14.69
C THR A 7 15.72 -0.76 15.63
N ASP A 8 15.96 -1.14 16.87
CA ASP A 8 16.47 -0.27 17.95
C ASP A 8 17.99 -0.01 17.84
N THR A 9 18.48 0.48 16.73
CA THR A 9 19.91 0.85 16.67
C THR A 9 20.04 2.37 16.55
N GLU A 10 20.21 3.04 17.70
CA GLU A 10 20.70 4.40 17.74
C GLU A 10 22.16 4.43 17.29
N LYS A 11 22.43 5.04 16.13
CA LYS A 11 23.81 5.38 15.75
C LYS A 11 24.10 6.81 16.15
N LYS A 12 25.10 6.98 17.02
CA LYS A 12 25.72 8.28 17.26
C LYS A 12 26.62 8.61 16.07
N THR A 13 26.31 9.66 15.35
CA THR A 13 27.24 10.25 14.37
C THR A 13 27.94 11.45 15.01
N GLU A 14 29.25 11.36 15.15
CA GLU A 14 30.07 12.50 15.53
C GLU A 14 30.30 13.40 14.31
N GLY A 15 29.65 14.54 14.30
CA GLY A 15 30.00 15.65 13.40
C GLY A 15 30.90 16.64 14.08
N ALA A 16 31.82 17.26 13.34
CA ALA A 16 32.80 18.22 13.85
C ALA A 16 32.14 19.40 14.58
N GLU A 17 32.59 19.68 15.83
CA GLU A 17 32.31 20.83 16.66
C GLU A 17 30.85 21.25 16.88
N GLY A 18 30.24 20.70 17.92
CA GLY A 18 28.93 21.11 18.41
C GLY A 18 28.07 19.90 18.77
N ALA A 19 27.13 20.02 19.66
CA ALA A 19 26.28 19.00 20.26
C ALA A 19 26.07 17.72 19.41
N VAL A 20 26.35 16.55 20.00
CA VAL A 20 26.06 15.23 19.42
C VAL A 20 24.57 15.18 19.03
N LYS A 21 24.26 15.22 17.74
CA LYS A 21 22.90 15.08 17.24
C LYS A 21 22.52 13.61 17.26
N THR A 22 21.69 13.21 18.22
CA THR A 22 21.15 11.85 18.24
C THR A 22 20.23 11.67 17.03
N THR A 23 20.58 10.74 16.16
CA THR A 23 19.76 10.37 15.00
C THR A 23 19.52 8.87 15.00
N ASN A 24 18.46 8.44 14.30
CA ASN A 24 18.16 7.03 14.06
C ASN A 24 17.99 6.79 12.55
N PHE A 25 17.94 5.54 12.15
CA PHE A 25 17.86 5.19 10.73
C PHE A 25 16.59 5.72 10.06
N LEU A 26 15.44 5.81 10.77
CA LEU A 26 14.20 6.36 10.23
C LEU A 26 14.37 7.83 9.87
N ARG A 27 14.97 8.61 10.76
CA ARG A 27 15.26 10.02 10.50
C ARG A 27 16.23 10.20 9.35
N ASN A 28 17.24 9.35 9.26
CA ASN A 28 18.20 9.38 8.17
C ASN A 28 17.53 9.12 6.82
N ILE A 29 16.61 8.16 6.74
CA ILE A 29 15.86 7.87 5.51
C ILE A 29 14.96 9.05 5.14
N ILE A 30 14.20 9.61 6.10
CA ILE A 30 13.32 10.75 5.85
C ILE A 30 14.14 11.97 5.37
N GLU A 31 15.24 12.27 6.05
CA GLU A 31 16.11 13.38 5.68
C GLU A 31 16.73 13.21 4.30
N ALA A 32 17.16 11.99 3.94
CA ALA A 32 17.64 11.67 2.60
C ALA A 32 16.54 11.83 1.55
N ASP A 33 15.36 11.29 1.78
CA ASP A 33 14.22 11.40 0.87
C ASP A 33 13.82 12.87 0.63
N LEU A 34 13.82 13.69 1.67
CA LEU A 34 13.53 15.12 1.56
C LEU A 34 14.63 15.87 0.80
N ALA A 35 15.89 15.56 1.05
CA ALA A 35 17.02 16.20 0.38
C ALA A 35 17.09 15.83 -1.11
N GLU A 36 16.78 14.60 -1.46
CA GLU A 36 16.81 14.09 -2.84
C GLU A 36 15.51 14.36 -3.60
N GLY A 37 14.44 14.78 -2.92
CA GLY A 37 13.12 15.01 -3.53
C GLY A 37 12.44 13.73 -4.01
N ASN A 38 12.70 12.59 -3.38
CA ASN A 38 12.26 11.26 -3.81
C ASN A 38 10.74 11.10 -3.94
N ASN A 39 9.96 11.93 -3.23
CA ASN A 39 8.50 11.90 -3.23
C ASN A 39 7.88 13.11 -3.94
N LEU A 40 8.62 13.85 -4.75
CA LEU A 40 8.18 15.06 -5.43
C LEU A 40 8.16 14.92 -6.96
N PRO A 41 7.26 15.65 -7.66
CA PRO A 41 6.16 16.41 -7.11
C PRO A 41 5.03 15.49 -6.61
N ARG A 42 4.33 15.94 -5.58
CA ARG A 42 3.25 15.20 -4.97
C ARG A 42 2.04 16.12 -4.80
N PHE A 43 0.86 15.64 -5.20
CA PHE A 43 -0.38 16.39 -5.19
C PHE A 43 -1.37 15.75 -4.22
N TRP A 44 -2.17 16.61 -3.60
CA TRP A 44 -3.20 16.21 -2.65
C TRP A 44 -4.49 16.99 -2.89
N CYS A 45 -5.60 16.27 -3.08
CA CYS A 45 -6.90 16.89 -3.36
C CYS A 45 -7.74 17.12 -2.08
N GLY A 46 -7.13 16.95 -0.91
CA GLY A 46 -7.78 17.16 0.38
C GLY A 46 -8.39 15.91 1.01
N HIS A 47 -8.41 14.81 0.31
CA HIS A 47 -8.94 13.51 0.77
C HIS A 47 -8.26 12.35 0.06
N PRO A 48 -8.36 11.12 0.60
CA PRO A 48 -7.86 9.92 -0.06
C PRO A 48 -8.54 9.70 -1.40
N ALA A 49 -7.74 9.39 -2.40
CA ALA A 49 -8.20 9.13 -3.76
C ALA A 49 -7.12 8.41 -4.57
N PRO A 50 -7.48 7.78 -5.70
CA PRO A 50 -6.52 7.30 -6.67
C PRO A 50 -5.58 8.41 -7.15
N TYR A 51 -4.36 8.04 -7.50
CA TYR A 51 -3.31 8.97 -7.91
C TYR A 51 -3.75 9.94 -9.02
N LYS A 52 -4.44 9.44 -10.03
CA LYS A 52 -4.95 10.28 -11.13
C LYS A 52 -5.84 11.41 -10.61
N GLU A 53 -6.72 11.11 -9.69
CA GLU A 53 -7.61 12.10 -9.07
C GLU A 53 -6.82 13.11 -8.21
N GLN A 54 -5.81 12.64 -7.49
CA GLN A 54 -4.91 13.52 -6.74
C GLN A 54 -4.21 14.52 -7.66
N GLN A 55 -3.72 14.08 -8.80
CA GLN A 55 -3.07 14.96 -9.77
C GLN A 55 -4.03 15.92 -10.45
N GLU A 56 -5.20 15.46 -10.88
CA GLU A 56 -6.15 16.26 -11.64
C GLU A 56 -6.87 17.31 -10.79
N LYS A 57 -7.17 16.98 -9.54
CA LYS A 57 -7.99 17.81 -8.63
C LYS A 57 -7.20 18.43 -7.49
N GLY A 58 -6.00 17.94 -7.21
CA GLY A 58 -5.18 18.35 -6.09
C GLY A 58 -4.30 19.56 -6.40
N ALA A 59 -3.76 20.14 -5.32
CA ALA A 59 -2.67 21.10 -5.34
C ALA A 59 -1.38 20.40 -4.87
N PRO A 60 -0.20 21.00 -5.05
CA PRO A 60 1.03 20.49 -4.45
C PRO A 60 0.83 20.24 -2.97
N ASP A 61 1.20 19.03 -2.51
CA ASP A 61 0.96 18.62 -1.12
C ASP A 61 1.77 19.48 -0.16
N VAL A 62 1.09 20.15 0.75
CA VAL A 62 1.72 21.00 1.77
C VAL A 62 2.41 20.16 2.85
N ALA A 63 1.99 18.94 3.07
CA ALA A 63 2.65 18.01 3.98
C ALA A 63 3.90 17.44 3.31
N LYS A 64 5.07 17.73 3.88
CA LYS A 64 6.36 17.26 3.34
C LYS A 64 6.49 15.74 3.40
N ILE A 65 5.93 15.13 4.44
CA ILE A 65 5.79 13.69 4.60
C ILE A 65 4.38 13.37 5.11
N ARG A 66 3.92 12.17 4.80
CA ARG A 66 2.71 11.59 5.39
C ARG A 66 3.02 10.24 5.97
N THR A 67 2.76 10.10 7.26
CA THR A 67 2.83 8.85 8.01
C THR A 67 1.42 8.44 8.43
N ARG A 68 1.24 7.30 9.09
CA ARG A 68 -0.05 6.89 9.64
C ARG A 68 0.12 6.02 10.88
N PHE A 69 -0.83 6.12 11.77
CA PHE A 69 -1.06 5.22 12.89
C PHE A 69 -2.37 4.46 12.62
N PRO A 70 -2.30 3.16 12.26
CA PRO A 70 -3.44 2.38 11.80
C PRO A 70 -3.89 1.32 12.82
N PRO A 71 -4.46 1.69 13.98
CA PRO A 71 -4.87 0.70 14.97
C PRO A 71 -6.13 -0.04 14.52
N GLU A 72 -6.21 -1.31 14.91
CA GLU A 72 -7.45 -2.09 14.84
C GLU A 72 -8.35 -1.72 16.02
N PRO A 73 -9.63 -1.32 15.81
CA PRO A 73 -10.51 -0.86 16.88
C PRO A 73 -11.16 -2.04 17.64
N ASN A 74 -10.36 -2.97 18.14
CA ASN A 74 -10.77 -4.21 18.80
C ASN A 74 -10.36 -4.30 20.27
N GLY A 75 -9.83 -3.24 20.83
CA GLY A 75 -9.38 -3.19 22.21
C GLY A 75 -8.79 -1.84 22.59
N TYR A 76 -8.51 -1.68 23.89
CA TYR A 76 -7.82 -0.51 24.41
C TYR A 76 -6.34 -0.54 24.05
N LEU A 77 -5.74 0.65 23.92
CA LEU A 77 -4.32 0.78 23.66
C LEU A 77 -3.48 0.42 24.90
N HIS A 78 -2.26 -0.03 24.65
CA HIS A 78 -1.26 -0.29 25.67
C HIS A 78 0.05 0.48 25.35
N ILE A 79 1.05 0.36 26.20
CA ILE A 79 2.31 1.12 26.11
C ILE A 79 3.05 0.91 24.77
N GLY A 80 2.91 -0.27 24.17
CA GLY A 80 3.48 -0.54 22.84
C GLY A 80 2.85 0.34 21.73
N HIS A 81 1.56 0.61 21.83
CA HIS A 81 0.89 1.54 20.92
C HIS A 81 1.34 2.99 21.14
N ALA A 82 1.60 3.39 22.39
CA ALA A 82 2.08 4.72 22.69
C ALA A 82 3.43 5.00 21.99
N LYS A 83 4.32 4.01 21.95
CA LYS A 83 5.58 4.11 21.20
C LYS A 83 5.33 4.35 19.71
N SER A 84 4.40 3.62 19.10
CA SER A 84 4.04 3.77 17.69
C SER A 84 3.39 5.13 17.39
N ILE A 85 2.50 5.59 18.28
CA ILE A 85 1.88 6.91 18.16
C ILE A 85 2.93 8.02 18.20
N CYS A 86 3.79 8.01 19.23
CA CYS A 86 4.86 9.01 19.36
C CYS A 86 5.81 9.00 18.17
N LEU A 87 6.11 7.83 17.61
CA LEU A 87 6.97 7.71 16.45
C LEU A 87 6.32 8.30 15.19
N ASN A 88 5.13 7.85 14.83
CA ASN A 88 4.48 8.24 13.58
C ASN A 88 4.04 9.72 13.60
N PHE A 89 3.37 10.15 14.65
CA PHE A 89 2.97 11.55 14.81
C PHE A 89 4.16 12.47 15.06
N GLY A 90 5.14 12.02 15.84
CA GLY A 90 6.35 12.80 16.15
C GLY A 90 7.23 13.03 14.92
N LEU A 91 7.47 12.03 14.09
CA LEU A 91 8.21 12.17 12.84
C LEU A 91 7.49 13.11 11.87
N ALA A 92 6.18 12.98 11.72
CA ALA A 92 5.39 13.88 10.88
C ALA A 92 5.55 15.34 11.35
N ARG A 93 5.38 15.58 12.65
CA ARG A 93 5.56 16.92 13.25
C ARG A 93 6.95 17.48 13.00
N ASP A 94 7.99 16.69 13.26
CA ASP A 94 9.39 17.12 13.21
C ASP A 94 9.86 17.45 11.78
N TYR A 95 9.25 16.83 10.78
CA TYR A 95 9.61 17.01 9.38
C TYR A 95 8.57 17.78 8.54
N GLY A 96 7.67 18.49 9.20
CA GLY A 96 6.68 19.34 8.50
C GLY A 96 5.65 18.54 7.71
N GLY A 97 5.28 17.38 8.22
CA GLY A 97 4.30 16.48 7.62
C GLY A 97 3.06 16.30 8.47
N TYR A 98 2.19 15.41 8.01
CA TYR A 98 0.95 15.04 8.67
C TYR A 98 0.91 13.54 8.93
N CYS A 99 0.43 13.13 10.11
CA CYS A 99 0.16 11.75 10.43
C CYS A 99 -1.34 11.48 10.34
N HIS A 100 -1.70 10.46 9.58
CA HIS A 100 -3.09 10.03 9.45
C HIS A 100 -3.48 9.10 10.61
N MET A 101 -4.64 9.37 11.19
CA MET A 101 -5.32 8.42 12.06
C MET A 101 -6.17 7.51 11.19
N ARG A 102 -5.82 6.23 11.08
CA ARG A 102 -6.55 5.26 10.26
C ARG A 102 -6.96 4.07 11.10
N PHE A 103 -8.26 3.88 11.26
CA PHE A 103 -8.77 2.67 11.89
C PHE A 103 -8.79 1.52 10.89
N ASP A 104 -8.13 0.42 11.24
CA ASP A 104 -8.19 -0.82 10.48
C ASP A 104 -9.46 -1.60 10.86
N ASP A 105 -10.55 -1.27 10.22
CA ASP A 105 -11.86 -1.88 10.40
C ASP A 105 -12.20 -2.88 9.29
N THR A 106 -11.21 -3.65 8.84
CA THR A 106 -11.39 -4.71 7.83
C THR A 106 -12.15 -5.92 8.34
N ASN A 107 -12.13 -6.18 9.64
CA ASN A 107 -12.81 -7.32 10.25
C ASN A 107 -14.16 -6.90 10.87
N PRO A 108 -15.30 -7.30 10.28
CA PRO A 108 -16.61 -6.84 10.73
C PRO A 108 -17.03 -7.31 12.13
N VAL A 109 -16.39 -8.34 12.67
CA VAL A 109 -16.85 -9.07 13.88
C VAL A 109 -16.23 -8.53 15.17
N LYS A 110 -15.18 -7.73 15.11
CA LYS A 110 -14.35 -7.38 16.29
C LYS A 110 -14.33 -5.91 16.66
N GLU A 111 -15.15 -5.09 16.04
CA GLU A 111 -15.02 -3.64 16.13
C GLU A 111 -16.11 -3.03 17.00
N ASP A 112 -15.70 -2.10 17.89
CA ASP A 112 -16.60 -1.39 18.79
C ASP A 112 -16.29 0.11 18.78
N GLN A 113 -17.33 0.93 18.77
CA GLN A 113 -17.23 2.38 18.82
C GLN A 113 -16.53 2.87 20.09
N GLU A 114 -16.69 2.16 21.21
CA GLU A 114 -16.01 2.48 22.46
C GLU A 114 -14.49 2.47 22.30
N TYR A 115 -13.96 1.47 21.57
CA TYR A 115 -12.52 1.39 21.31
C TYR A 115 -12.04 2.48 20.37
N VAL A 116 -12.83 2.84 19.36
CA VAL A 116 -12.53 3.97 18.48
C VAL A 116 -12.39 5.26 19.29
N ASP A 117 -13.35 5.54 20.17
CA ASP A 117 -13.35 6.75 21.00
C ASP A 117 -12.18 6.76 21.99
N ALA A 118 -11.90 5.63 22.65
CA ALA A 118 -10.77 5.49 23.58
C ALA A 118 -9.42 5.66 22.89
N ILE A 119 -9.26 5.16 21.67
CA ILE A 119 -8.05 5.32 20.88
C ILE A 119 -7.84 6.78 20.50
N LYS A 120 -8.87 7.48 20.05
CA LYS A 120 -8.81 8.92 19.74
C LYS A 120 -8.40 9.72 20.97
N GLU A 121 -9.00 9.45 22.12
CA GLU A 121 -8.67 10.10 23.38
C GLU A 121 -7.21 9.87 23.76
N SER A 122 -6.71 8.64 23.62
CA SER A 122 -5.32 8.29 23.92
C SER A 122 -4.32 9.04 23.05
N VAL A 123 -4.59 9.20 21.77
CA VAL A 123 -3.74 9.96 20.84
C VAL A 123 -3.70 11.44 21.25
N ASN A 124 -4.86 12.03 21.55
CA ASN A 124 -4.95 13.41 21.99
C ASN A 124 -4.27 13.62 23.37
N TRP A 125 -4.42 12.67 24.28
CA TRP A 125 -3.77 12.71 25.59
C TRP A 125 -2.25 12.71 25.50
N LEU A 126 -1.69 12.00 24.49
CA LEU A 126 -0.26 12.02 24.18
C LEU A 126 0.22 13.33 23.53
N GLY A 127 -0.69 14.25 23.25
CA GLY A 127 -0.37 15.57 22.69
C GLY A 127 -0.37 15.63 21.17
N PHE A 128 -0.97 14.64 20.50
CA PHE A 128 -1.06 14.59 19.04
C PHE A 128 -2.48 14.76 18.54
N ASP A 129 -2.58 15.18 17.28
CA ASP A 129 -3.85 15.38 16.59
C ASP A 129 -3.69 15.03 15.10
N TRP A 130 -4.80 14.68 14.47
CA TRP A 130 -4.92 14.42 13.02
C TRP A 130 -5.60 15.55 12.26
N LYS A 131 -5.87 16.66 12.91
CA LYS A 131 -6.48 17.86 12.33
C LYS A 131 -5.41 18.89 12.00
N HIS A 132 -5.49 19.43 10.78
CA HIS A 132 -4.56 20.43 10.26
C HIS A 132 -5.34 21.51 9.54
N GLY A 133 -5.83 22.52 10.27
CA GLY A 133 -6.73 23.54 9.74
C GLY A 133 -8.05 22.93 9.28
N LYS A 134 -8.34 22.97 7.98
CA LYS A 134 -9.54 22.38 7.39
C LYS A 134 -9.37 20.90 7.04
N GLU A 135 -8.14 20.40 6.96
CA GLU A 135 -7.85 19.00 6.68
C GLU A 135 -8.04 18.17 7.96
N VAL A 136 -8.78 17.09 7.84
CA VAL A 136 -9.02 16.12 8.93
C VAL A 136 -8.58 14.75 8.42
N ASP A 137 -7.41 14.30 8.88
CA ASP A 137 -6.82 13.03 8.47
C ASP A 137 -7.24 11.87 9.38
N LEU A 138 -8.54 11.67 9.46
CA LEU A 138 -9.19 10.56 10.15
C LEU A 138 -9.90 9.68 9.14
N TYR A 139 -9.41 8.44 8.99
CA TYR A 139 -9.87 7.51 7.96
C TYR A 139 -10.14 6.13 8.54
N TYR A 140 -10.91 5.34 7.79
CA TYR A 140 -11.23 3.96 8.07
C TYR A 140 -10.90 3.10 6.85
N ALA A 141 -10.40 1.88 7.07
CA ALA A 141 -10.18 0.93 5.99
C ALA A 141 -11.45 0.70 5.16
N SER A 142 -12.60 0.67 5.81
CA SER A 142 -13.92 0.53 5.17
C SER A 142 -14.29 1.67 4.21
N ASN A 143 -13.68 2.84 4.33
CA ASN A 143 -13.86 3.92 3.36
C ASN A 143 -13.38 3.53 1.96
N TYR A 144 -12.51 2.56 1.85
CA TYR A 144 -11.83 2.14 0.62
C TYR A 144 -12.31 0.80 0.09
N PHE A 145 -13.34 0.18 0.67
CA PHE A 145 -13.81 -1.15 0.26
C PHE A 145 -14.25 -1.21 -1.20
N ASP A 146 -14.88 -0.16 -1.73
CA ASP A 146 -15.25 -0.10 -3.14
C ASP A 146 -14.02 -0.15 -4.05
N TRP A 147 -12.97 0.60 -3.73
CA TRP A 147 -11.71 0.59 -4.48
C TRP A 147 -10.96 -0.74 -4.33
N MET A 148 -10.91 -1.29 -3.11
CA MET A 148 -10.28 -2.59 -2.88
C MET A 148 -10.94 -3.69 -3.71
N TYR A 149 -12.27 -3.65 -3.83
CA TYR A 149 -13.00 -4.57 -4.67
C TYR A 149 -12.66 -4.40 -6.16
N GLU A 150 -12.61 -3.19 -6.67
CA GLU A 150 -12.20 -2.90 -8.04
C GLU A 150 -10.78 -3.38 -8.33
N PHE A 151 -9.87 -3.20 -7.40
CA PHE A 151 -8.49 -3.68 -7.53
C PHE A 151 -8.38 -5.19 -7.49
N ALA A 152 -9.19 -5.85 -6.68
CA ALA A 152 -9.29 -7.30 -6.68
C ALA A 152 -9.81 -7.82 -8.04
N GLU A 153 -10.83 -7.22 -8.61
CA GLU A 153 -11.28 -7.54 -9.97
C GLU A 153 -10.18 -7.29 -11.00
N HIS A 154 -9.42 -6.21 -10.87
CA HIS A 154 -8.29 -5.94 -11.76
C HIS A 154 -7.23 -7.03 -11.70
N LEU A 155 -6.86 -7.49 -10.51
CA LEU A 155 -5.91 -8.60 -10.34
C LEU A 155 -6.43 -9.88 -11.01
N ILE A 156 -7.72 -10.17 -10.89
CA ILE A 156 -8.34 -11.31 -11.56
C ILE A 156 -8.24 -11.17 -13.07
N LYS A 157 -8.64 -10.02 -13.61
CA LYS A 157 -8.63 -9.74 -15.06
C LYS A 157 -7.23 -9.83 -15.69
N THR A 158 -6.21 -9.49 -14.91
CA THR A 158 -4.81 -9.53 -15.36
C THR A 158 -4.09 -10.84 -15.05
N GLY A 159 -4.80 -11.83 -14.45
CA GLY A 159 -4.26 -13.15 -14.18
C GLY A 159 -3.44 -13.27 -12.90
N TYR A 160 -3.53 -12.29 -12.00
CA TYR A 160 -2.78 -12.25 -10.73
C TYR A 160 -3.60 -12.61 -9.50
N ALA A 161 -4.83 -13.03 -9.65
CA ALA A 161 -5.65 -13.56 -8.57
C ALA A 161 -6.60 -14.63 -9.10
N TYR A 162 -6.94 -15.59 -8.26
CA TYR A 162 -7.87 -16.67 -8.57
C TYR A 162 -8.70 -17.05 -7.34
N VAL A 163 -9.90 -17.56 -7.59
CA VAL A 163 -10.76 -18.11 -6.55
C VAL A 163 -10.33 -19.54 -6.25
N ASP A 164 -10.06 -19.83 -4.99
CA ASP A 164 -9.70 -21.15 -4.51
C ASP A 164 -10.83 -21.74 -3.67
N GLU A 165 -11.30 -22.92 -4.05
CA GLU A 165 -12.35 -23.66 -3.37
C GLU A 165 -11.82 -24.74 -2.43
N GLN A 166 -10.50 -24.78 -2.18
CA GLN A 166 -9.93 -25.65 -1.14
C GLN A 166 -10.45 -25.23 0.24
N SER A 167 -10.58 -26.20 1.14
CA SER A 167 -10.82 -25.92 2.55
C SER A 167 -9.62 -25.27 3.21
N ALA A 168 -9.83 -24.65 4.38
CA ALA A 168 -8.72 -24.07 5.16
C ALA A 168 -7.65 -25.11 5.51
N ASP A 169 -8.05 -26.34 5.80
CA ASP A 169 -7.13 -27.45 6.11
C ASP A 169 -6.33 -27.88 4.88
N GLU A 170 -7.00 -28.03 3.73
CA GLU A 170 -6.32 -28.33 2.46
C GLU A 170 -5.32 -27.25 2.07
N MET A 171 -5.67 -25.97 2.22
CA MET A 171 -4.76 -24.86 1.96
C MET A 171 -3.57 -24.88 2.92
N ARG A 172 -3.78 -25.23 4.19
CA ARG A 172 -2.70 -25.35 5.19
C ARG A 172 -1.74 -26.47 4.84
N GLU A 173 -2.24 -27.64 4.48
CA GLU A 173 -1.42 -28.78 4.06
C GLU A 173 -0.62 -28.44 2.79
N ASN A 174 -1.26 -27.83 1.80
CA ASN A 174 -0.65 -27.52 0.52
C ASN A 174 0.28 -26.30 0.55
N ARG A 175 0.28 -25.52 1.62
CA ARG A 175 1.20 -24.40 1.78
C ARG A 175 2.66 -24.83 1.89
N GLY A 176 2.91 -26.05 2.37
CA GLY A 176 4.26 -26.52 2.69
C GLY A 176 4.80 -25.91 3.99
N THR A 177 6.10 -26.00 4.16
CA THR A 177 6.83 -25.55 5.34
C THR A 177 7.93 -24.55 4.96
N LEU A 178 8.69 -24.07 5.93
CA LEU A 178 9.85 -23.21 5.66
C LEU A 178 10.93 -23.91 4.82
N THR A 179 11.01 -25.25 4.90
CA THR A 179 12.00 -26.07 4.21
C THR A 179 11.44 -26.85 3.02
N GLU A 180 10.12 -26.96 2.92
CA GLU A 180 9.44 -27.67 1.85
C GLU A 180 8.56 -26.71 1.05
N PRO A 181 8.60 -26.75 -0.30
CA PRO A 181 7.74 -25.94 -1.12
C PRO A 181 6.26 -26.32 -0.96
N GLY A 182 5.38 -25.38 -1.23
CA GLY A 182 3.96 -25.64 -1.33
C GLY A 182 3.58 -26.33 -2.62
N LYS A 183 2.31 -26.74 -2.71
CA LYS A 183 1.70 -27.33 -3.89
C LYS A 183 0.69 -26.38 -4.49
N ASN A 184 0.67 -26.26 -5.81
CA ASN A 184 -0.33 -25.48 -6.51
C ASN A 184 -1.74 -26.01 -6.24
N SER A 185 -2.68 -25.10 -6.04
CA SER A 185 -4.09 -25.42 -5.95
C SER A 185 -4.61 -26.01 -7.28
N PRO A 186 -5.53 -27.01 -7.24
CA PRO A 186 -6.22 -27.49 -8.44
C PRO A 186 -6.98 -26.38 -9.19
N PHE A 187 -7.32 -25.28 -8.52
CA PHE A 187 -8.07 -24.15 -9.05
C PHE A 187 -7.19 -23.00 -9.57
N ARG A 188 -5.88 -23.12 -9.40
CA ARG A 188 -4.92 -22.04 -9.69
C ARG A 188 -4.91 -21.57 -11.15
N ASP A 189 -5.15 -22.49 -12.07
CA ASP A 189 -5.11 -22.22 -13.53
C ASP A 189 -6.48 -21.96 -14.16
N ARG A 190 -7.48 -21.70 -13.32
CA ARG A 190 -8.81 -21.28 -13.77
C ARG A 190 -8.70 -19.96 -14.57
N THR A 191 -9.52 -19.82 -15.62
CA THR A 191 -9.48 -18.62 -16.47
C THR A 191 -9.86 -17.35 -15.73
N PRO A 192 -9.33 -16.18 -16.11
CA PRO A 192 -9.74 -14.91 -15.54
C PRO A 192 -11.26 -14.67 -15.61
N GLU A 193 -11.90 -15.03 -16.71
CA GLU A 193 -13.34 -14.87 -16.91
C GLU A 193 -14.13 -15.70 -15.89
N GLU A 194 -13.71 -16.92 -15.65
CA GLU A 194 -14.36 -17.81 -14.68
C GLU A 194 -14.14 -17.33 -13.25
N ASN A 195 -12.91 -16.95 -12.91
CA ASN A 195 -12.59 -16.38 -11.60
C ASN A 195 -13.39 -15.11 -11.32
N LEU A 196 -13.54 -14.24 -12.31
CA LEU A 196 -14.31 -13.00 -12.17
C LEU A 196 -15.79 -13.28 -11.92
N ARG A 197 -16.36 -14.24 -12.66
CA ARG A 197 -17.75 -14.69 -12.46
C ARG A 197 -17.97 -15.19 -11.03
N ILE A 198 -17.10 -16.07 -10.55
CA ILE A 198 -17.22 -16.65 -9.22
C ILE A 198 -17.00 -15.59 -8.13
N PHE A 199 -16.03 -14.71 -8.31
CA PHE A 199 -15.78 -13.63 -7.34
C PHE A 199 -16.98 -12.68 -7.18
N ARG A 200 -17.65 -12.36 -8.30
CA ARG A 200 -18.90 -11.59 -8.27
C ARG A 200 -20.03 -12.35 -7.59
N GLU A 201 -20.12 -13.67 -7.76
CA GLU A 201 -21.06 -14.51 -7.03
C GLU A 201 -20.76 -14.51 -5.52
N MET A 202 -19.49 -14.54 -5.12
CA MET A 202 -19.09 -14.37 -3.71
C MET A 202 -19.59 -13.04 -3.15
N ARG A 203 -19.37 -11.95 -3.87
CA ARG A 203 -19.89 -10.62 -3.50
C ARG A 203 -21.39 -10.60 -3.36
N ASP A 204 -22.11 -11.30 -4.23
CA ASP A 204 -23.57 -11.33 -4.27
C ASP A 204 -24.18 -12.30 -3.23
N GLY A 205 -23.36 -12.91 -2.39
CA GLY A 205 -23.81 -13.78 -1.30
C GLY A 205 -24.22 -15.18 -1.72
N LYS A 206 -23.81 -15.64 -2.90
CA LYS A 206 -24.22 -16.95 -3.46
C LYS A 206 -23.39 -18.12 -2.96
N HIS A 207 -22.36 -17.88 -2.17
CA HIS A 207 -21.47 -18.91 -1.64
C HIS A 207 -21.35 -18.81 -0.13
N ALA A 208 -21.26 -19.95 0.56
CA ALA A 208 -21.18 -20.02 2.01
C ALA A 208 -19.82 -19.56 2.55
N GLU A 209 -19.81 -19.11 3.80
CA GLU A 209 -18.55 -18.85 4.52
C GLU A 209 -17.65 -20.09 4.51
N GLY A 210 -16.35 -19.90 4.33
CA GLY A 210 -15.36 -20.96 4.33
C GLY A 210 -15.35 -21.83 3.07
N SER A 211 -16.29 -21.61 2.12
CA SER A 211 -16.35 -22.41 0.89
C SER A 211 -15.27 -22.05 -0.12
N MET A 212 -14.84 -20.82 -0.13
CA MET A 212 -13.80 -20.32 -1.04
C MET A 212 -13.19 -19.01 -0.56
N VAL A 213 -12.01 -18.70 -1.08
CA VAL A 213 -11.30 -17.42 -0.89
C VAL A 213 -10.75 -16.94 -2.22
N LEU A 214 -10.48 -15.64 -2.32
CA LEU A 214 -9.67 -15.10 -3.40
C LEU A 214 -8.21 -15.13 -2.98
N ARG A 215 -7.34 -15.70 -3.82
CA ARG A 215 -5.90 -15.78 -3.57
C ARG A 215 -5.12 -14.98 -4.60
N ALA A 216 -4.07 -14.31 -4.16
CA ALA A 216 -3.08 -13.75 -5.07
C ALA A 216 -2.30 -14.90 -5.75
N LYS A 217 -2.08 -14.78 -7.05
CA LYS A 217 -1.32 -15.77 -7.83
C LYS A 217 0.13 -15.33 -7.94
N ILE A 218 0.99 -15.90 -7.10
CA ILE A 218 2.39 -15.51 -6.99
C ILE A 218 3.31 -16.72 -7.24
N ASP A 219 3.67 -17.44 -6.18
CA ASP A 219 4.58 -18.59 -6.28
C ASP A 219 4.44 -19.49 -5.04
N MET A 220 3.87 -20.68 -5.23
CA MET A 220 3.71 -21.66 -4.16
C MET A 220 5.04 -22.28 -3.69
N ALA A 221 6.11 -22.12 -4.45
CA ALA A 221 7.46 -22.58 -4.10
C ALA A 221 8.34 -21.49 -3.49
N SER A 222 7.83 -20.27 -3.30
CA SER A 222 8.59 -19.15 -2.73
C SER A 222 9.20 -19.53 -1.37
N PRO A 223 10.47 -19.18 -1.09
CA PRO A 223 11.04 -19.32 0.25
C PRO A 223 10.31 -18.44 1.29
N ASN A 224 9.67 -17.35 0.86
CA ASN A 224 8.81 -16.55 1.70
C ASN A 224 7.38 -17.08 1.66
N ILE A 225 6.92 -17.65 2.78
CA ILE A 225 5.57 -18.23 2.90
C ILE A 225 4.47 -17.20 2.59
N ASN A 226 4.70 -15.92 2.88
CA ASN A 226 3.74 -14.85 2.59
C ASN A 226 3.53 -14.60 1.10
N LEU A 227 4.39 -15.15 0.23
CA LEU A 227 4.26 -15.10 -1.23
C LEU A 227 3.72 -16.40 -1.84
N ARG A 228 3.36 -17.38 -1.02
CA ARG A 228 2.75 -18.64 -1.48
C ARG A 228 1.24 -18.49 -1.64
N ASP A 229 0.84 -17.77 -2.68
CA ASP A 229 -0.55 -17.47 -3.03
C ASP A 229 -1.42 -17.12 -1.81
N PRO A 230 -1.13 -16.00 -1.12
CA PRO A 230 -1.87 -15.61 0.07
C PRO A 230 -3.33 -15.27 -0.25
N ALA A 231 -4.22 -15.57 0.69
CA ALA A 231 -5.61 -15.14 0.61
C ALA A 231 -5.71 -13.63 0.74
N ILE A 232 -6.49 -12.99 -0.15
CA ILE A 232 -6.69 -11.54 -0.16
C ILE A 232 -8.14 -11.13 0.11
N TYR A 233 -9.11 -12.01 -0.13
CA TYR A 233 -10.52 -11.83 0.22
C TYR A 233 -11.10 -13.10 0.81
N ARG A 234 -12.02 -12.93 1.76
CA ARG A 234 -12.80 -14.01 2.38
C ARG A 234 -14.29 -13.69 2.39
N ILE A 235 -15.11 -14.71 2.48
CA ILE A 235 -16.56 -14.60 2.68
C ILE A 235 -16.84 -14.51 4.18
N ARG A 236 -17.61 -13.49 4.58
CA ARG A 236 -18.05 -13.30 5.96
C ARG A 236 -19.44 -12.69 5.99
N PHE A 237 -20.44 -13.45 6.44
CA PHE A 237 -21.80 -12.96 6.64
C PHE A 237 -21.91 -12.34 8.04
N ALA A 238 -21.50 -11.09 8.13
CA ALA A 238 -21.59 -10.31 9.35
C ALA A 238 -21.91 -8.86 9.00
N GLU A 239 -22.70 -8.19 9.84
CA GLU A 239 -22.93 -6.77 9.72
C GLU A 239 -21.65 -6.01 10.08
N HIS A 240 -21.21 -5.14 9.19
CA HIS A 240 -20.06 -4.26 9.43
C HIS A 240 -20.51 -2.96 10.11
N GLN A 241 -19.77 -2.48 11.10
CA GLN A 241 -20.12 -1.29 11.86
C GLN A 241 -20.35 -0.05 10.98
N ALA A 242 -19.52 0.15 9.95
CA ALA A 242 -19.59 1.31 9.06
C ALA A 242 -20.40 1.06 7.78
N THR A 243 -20.30 -0.14 7.18
CA THR A 243 -20.90 -0.45 5.88
C THR A 243 -22.18 -1.29 5.97
N GLY A 244 -22.55 -1.73 7.17
CA GLY A 244 -23.74 -2.55 7.39
C GLY A 244 -23.68 -3.88 6.65
N ASN A 245 -24.71 -4.19 5.88
CA ASN A 245 -24.83 -5.43 5.09
C ASN A 245 -24.47 -5.26 3.61
N LYS A 246 -23.80 -4.16 3.23
CA LYS A 246 -23.38 -3.92 1.85
C LYS A 246 -22.47 -5.02 1.31
N TRP A 247 -21.56 -5.51 2.16
CA TRP A 247 -20.55 -6.50 1.83
C TRP A 247 -20.76 -7.80 2.58
N CYS A 248 -20.49 -8.92 1.91
CA CYS A 248 -20.33 -10.24 2.52
C CYS A 248 -18.97 -10.88 2.17
N ILE A 249 -18.12 -10.13 1.46
CA ILE A 249 -16.71 -10.43 1.26
C ILE A 249 -15.89 -9.28 1.80
N TYR A 250 -14.80 -9.60 2.46
CA TYR A 250 -13.94 -8.61 3.12
C TYR A 250 -12.49 -8.83 2.76
N PRO A 251 -11.74 -7.76 2.48
CA PRO A 251 -10.32 -7.87 2.20
C PRO A 251 -9.56 -8.34 3.43
N MET A 252 -8.51 -9.11 3.20
CA MET A 252 -7.53 -9.42 4.24
C MET A 252 -6.68 -8.18 4.51
N TYR A 253 -6.24 -8.01 5.75
CA TYR A 253 -5.40 -6.90 6.17
C TYR A 253 -4.18 -6.68 5.25
N THR A 254 -3.49 -7.76 4.89
CA THR A 254 -2.30 -7.71 4.05
C THR A 254 -2.55 -7.14 2.66
N PHE A 255 -3.75 -7.32 2.12
CA PHE A 255 -4.17 -6.73 0.85
C PHE A 255 -4.67 -5.29 1.01
N ALA A 256 -5.41 -5.01 2.07
CA ALA A 256 -5.96 -3.70 2.34
C ALA A 256 -4.88 -2.64 2.62
N HIS A 257 -3.88 -2.98 3.39
CA HIS A 257 -2.82 -2.09 3.87
C HIS A 257 -2.08 -1.33 2.75
N PRO A 258 -1.53 -1.97 1.71
CA PRO A 258 -0.88 -1.25 0.61
C PRO A 258 -1.83 -0.33 -0.15
N ILE A 259 -3.07 -0.71 -0.33
CA ILE A 259 -4.09 0.09 -1.02
C ILE A 259 -4.42 1.36 -0.21
N GLU A 260 -4.65 1.22 1.07
CA GLU A 260 -4.91 2.33 2.00
C GLU A 260 -3.77 3.35 1.98
N ASP A 261 -2.53 2.88 2.09
CA ASP A 261 -1.35 3.74 2.05
C ASP A 261 -1.25 4.51 0.73
N THR A 262 -1.54 3.86 -0.38
CA THR A 262 -1.54 4.50 -1.70
C THR A 262 -2.60 5.59 -1.83
N LEU A 263 -3.83 5.29 -1.43
CA LEU A 263 -4.95 6.22 -1.53
C LEU A 263 -4.78 7.45 -0.63
N GLU A 264 -4.15 7.27 0.53
CA GLU A 264 -3.87 8.34 1.48
C GLU A 264 -2.56 9.09 1.21
N ASN A 265 -1.87 8.79 0.14
CA ASN A 265 -0.63 9.47 -0.24
C ASN A 265 0.49 9.32 0.80
N ILE A 266 0.52 8.21 1.52
CA ILE A 266 1.52 7.95 2.55
C ILE A 266 2.92 7.86 1.92
N THR A 267 3.84 8.66 2.43
CA THR A 267 5.23 8.68 1.97
C THR A 267 6.11 7.69 2.70
N HIS A 268 5.89 7.53 4.00
CA HIS A 268 6.65 6.66 4.88
C HIS A 268 5.71 5.77 5.69
N SER A 269 5.66 4.52 5.30
CA SER A 269 4.88 3.48 5.96
C SER A 269 5.77 2.80 6.99
N ILE A 270 5.57 3.10 8.27
CA ILE A 270 6.39 2.62 9.37
C ILE A 270 5.67 1.46 10.05
N CYS A 271 6.28 0.29 10.01
CA CYS A 271 5.76 -0.94 10.60
C CYS A 271 6.74 -1.52 11.62
N THR A 272 6.24 -2.38 12.50
CA THR A 272 7.08 -3.16 13.40
C THR A 272 7.84 -4.25 12.65
N LEU A 273 8.92 -4.77 13.24
CA LEU A 273 9.76 -5.81 12.64
C LEU A 273 8.97 -7.08 12.27
N GLU A 274 7.89 -7.35 12.96
CA GLU A 274 6.99 -8.48 12.68
C GLU A 274 6.40 -8.46 11.25
N PHE A 275 6.35 -7.29 10.63
CA PHE A 275 5.85 -7.11 9.26
C PHE A 275 6.94 -7.19 8.19
N GLU A 276 8.20 -7.42 8.54
CA GLU A 276 9.29 -7.47 7.57
C GLU A 276 9.07 -8.53 6.50
N ASP A 277 8.64 -9.73 6.89
CA ASP A 277 8.36 -10.82 5.96
C ASP A 277 7.16 -10.54 5.03
N GLN A 278 6.28 -9.63 5.42
CA GLN A 278 5.13 -9.22 4.62
C GLN A 278 5.43 -8.11 3.65
N ARG A 279 6.59 -7.46 3.75
CA ARG A 279 6.99 -6.37 2.86
C ARG A 279 7.00 -6.80 1.40
N ALA A 280 7.47 -8.00 1.11
CA ALA A 280 7.50 -8.52 -0.25
C ALA A 280 6.10 -8.61 -0.88
N PHE A 281 5.09 -9.00 -0.10
CA PHE A 281 3.70 -8.99 -0.57
C PHE A 281 3.15 -7.55 -0.72
N TYR A 282 3.48 -6.66 0.18
CA TYR A 282 3.13 -5.23 0.09
C TYR A 282 3.65 -4.63 -1.23
N ASP A 283 4.91 -4.83 -1.53
CA ASP A 283 5.53 -4.35 -2.77
C ASP A 283 4.90 -5.02 -4.00
N TRP A 284 4.66 -6.33 -3.94
CA TRP A 284 3.98 -7.07 -5.00
C TRP A 284 2.58 -6.51 -5.31
N ALA A 285 1.79 -6.22 -4.27
CA ALA A 285 0.46 -5.65 -4.42
C ALA A 285 0.51 -4.25 -5.04
N LEU A 286 1.42 -3.40 -4.58
CA LEU A 286 1.59 -2.06 -5.11
C LEU A 286 2.02 -2.06 -6.59
N GLU A 287 2.94 -2.90 -6.99
CA GLU A 287 3.40 -3.02 -8.37
C GLU A 287 2.26 -3.37 -9.35
N ARG A 288 1.23 -4.07 -8.88
CA ARG A 288 0.11 -4.54 -9.72
C ARG A 288 -1.14 -3.71 -9.59
N VAL A 289 -1.42 -3.19 -8.42
CA VAL A 289 -2.61 -2.38 -8.17
C VAL A 289 -2.41 -0.93 -8.62
N VAL A 290 -1.25 -0.36 -8.35
CA VAL A 290 -0.96 1.04 -8.69
C VAL A 290 -0.99 1.32 -10.19
N PRO A 291 -0.51 0.45 -11.07
CA PRO A 291 -0.71 0.65 -12.51
C PRO A 291 -2.17 0.76 -12.94
N ALA A 292 -3.09 0.08 -12.24
CA ALA A 292 -4.52 0.23 -12.48
C ALA A 292 -5.06 1.60 -12.06
N LEU A 293 -4.52 2.15 -10.97
CA LEU A 293 -4.83 3.49 -10.49
C LEU A 293 -4.30 4.59 -11.43
N ARG A 294 -3.29 4.28 -12.20
CA ARG A 294 -2.51 5.17 -13.06
C ARG A 294 -2.63 4.81 -14.54
N ALA A 295 -3.60 3.97 -14.88
CA ALA A 295 -3.64 3.20 -16.12
C ALA A 295 -3.37 3.99 -17.41
N PRO A 296 -3.85 5.22 -17.67
CA PRO A 296 -3.56 5.90 -18.93
C PRO A 296 -2.07 6.23 -19.10
N GLN A 297 -1.46 6.82 -18.08
CA GLN A 297 -0.07 7.32 -18.15
C GLN A 297 0.96 6.18 -18.18
N PHE A 298 0.72 5.11 -17.42
CA PHE A 298 1.61 3.96 -17.38
C PHE A 298 1.55 3.11 -18.66
N ALA A 299 0.35 2.91 -19.20
CA ALA A 299 0.18 2.21 -20.47
C ALA A 299 0.84 2.99 -21.61
N GLU A 300 0.71 4.31 -21.59
CA GLU A 300 1.33 5.21 -22.57
C GLU A 300 2.87 5.22 -22.44
N ALA A 301 3.40 5.28 -21.24
CA ALA A 301 4.83 5.17 -20.99
C ALA A 301 5.41 3.82 -21.45
N LYS A 302 4.71 2.70 -21.18
CA LYS A 302 5.11 1.38 -21.71
C LYS A 302 5.07 1.32 -23.23
N LYS A 303 4.07 1.93 -23.85
CA LYS A 303 3.95 1.98 -25.31
C LYS A 303 5.10 2.80 -25.91
N ILE A 304 5.40 3.96 -25.35
CA ILE A 304 6.50 4.81 -25.82
C ILE A 304 7.84 4.08 -25.65
N LEU A 305 8.07 3.41 -24.53
CA LEU A 305 9.28 2.61 -24.35
C LEU A 305 9.39 1.51 -25.41
N ALA A 306 8.30 0.81 -25.70
CA ALA A 306 8.25 -0.21 -26.74
C ALA A 306 8.49 0.39 -28.15
N ASP A 307 7.92 1.55 -28.43
CA ASP A 307 8.10 2.27 -29.69
C ASP A 307 9.57 2.75 -29.86
N MET A 308 10.21 3.20 -28.76
CA MET A 308 11.62 3.57 -28.72
C MET A 308 12.54 2.35 -28.92
N GLU A 309 12.20 1.22 -28.32
CA GLU A 309 12.92 -0.05 -28.52
C GLU A 309 12.81 -0.54 -29.98
N ALA A 310 11.64 -0.41 -30.56
CA ALA A 310 11.39 -0.75 -31.97
C ALA A 310 12.14 0.21 -32.93
N GLY A 311 12.24 1.49 -32.58
CA GLY A 311 12.95 2.53 -33.34
C GLY A 311 14.48 2.48 -33.25
N ARG A 312 15.04 1.67 -32.37
CA ARG A 312 16.49 1.48 -32.15
C ARG A 312 17.27 2.77 -31.83
N ASP A 313 16.63 3.73 -31.17
CA ASP A 313 17.34 4.90 -30.64
C ASP A 313 17.98 4.56 -29.30
N GLU A 314 19.25 4.20 -29.31
CA GLU A 314 19.99 3.73 -28.12
C GLU A 314 20.12 4.79 -27.02
N ARG A 315 20.13 6.08 -27.35
CA ARG A 315 20.21 7.16 -26.35
C ARG A 315 18.89 7.38 -25.65
N ALA A 316 17.83 7.46 -26.40
CA ALA A 316 16.47 7.55 -25.87
C ALA A 316 16.12 6.32 -25.05
N LEU A 317 16.55 5.13 -25.51
CA LEU A 317 16.38 3.85 -24.82
C LEU A 317 17.13 3.81 -23.49
N ALA A 318 18.41 4.24 -23.48
CA ALA A 318 19.21 4.30 -22.25
C ALA A 318 18.61 5.26 -21.23
N PHE A 319 18.09 6.40 -21.68
CA PHE A 319 17.44 7.39 -20.81
C PHE A 319 16.09 6.89 -20.26
N ALA A 320 15.27 6.29 -21.12
CA ALA A 320 14.01 5.68 -20.71
C ALA A 320 14.22 4.51 -19.73
N ARG A 321 15.22 3.67 -19.96
CA ARG A 321 15.61 2.60 -19.03
C ARG A 321 16.12 3.14 -17.71
N ALA A 322 16.91 4.21 -17.72
CA ALA A 322 17.38 4.87 -16.52
C ALA A 322 16.20 5.46 -15.69
N ALA A 323 15.24 6.08 -16.36
CA ALA A 323 14.02 6.60 -15.74
C ALA A 323 13.15 5.47 -15.16
N PHE A 324 12.99 4.35 -15.89
CA PHE A 324 12.28 3.17 -15.40
C PHE A 324 12.99 2.51 -14.23
N ASN A 325 14.31 2.40 -14.25
CA ASN A 325 15.10 1.84 -13.16
C ASN A 325 15.10 2.76 -11.92
N ALA A 326 15.13 4.06 -12.13
CA ALA A 326 14.94 5.04 -11.04
C ALA A 326 13.57 4.88 -10.40
N ARG A 327 12.55 4.60 -11.21
CA ARG A 327 11.20 4.30 -10.75
C ARG A 327 11.14 3.07 -9.84
N GLU A 328 11.78 1.98 -10.21
CA GLU A 328 11.79 0.77 -9.38
C GLU A 328 12.52 0.99 -8.05
N LYS A 329 13.55 1.83 -8.03
CA LYS A 329 14.36 2.10 -6.84
C LYS A 329 13.76 3.14 -5.88
N LEU A 330 13.02 4.13 -6.40
CA LEU A 330 12.60 5.31 -5.65
C LEU A 330 11.17 5.24 -5.10
N GLY A 331 10.44 4.14 -5.34
CA GLY A 331 9.03 4.07 -4.96
C GLY A 331 8.15 4.89 -5.91
N GLN A 332 6.84 4.93 -5.64
CA GLN A 332 5.85 5.14 -6.68
C GLN A 332 5.52 6.59 -7.04
N SER A 333 5.83 7.57 -6.21
CA SER A 333 5.47 8.96 -6.48
C SER A 333 6.55 9.77 -7.21
N ALA A 334 7.83 9.49 -6.96
CA ALA A 334 8.95 10.14 -7.63
C ALA A 334 9.10 9.80 -9.13
N PRO A 335 8.80 8.57 -9.57
CA PRO A 335 8.98 8.18 -10.97
C PRO A 335 8.04 8.84 -11.95
N GLU A 336 6.84 9.22 -11.51
CA GLU A 336 5.89 9.85 -12.42
C GLU A 336 6.23 11.29 -12.73
N ALA A 337 6.80 11.99 -11.77
CA ALA A 337 7.38 13.31 -12.02
C ALA A 337 8.56 13.22 -12.98
N ALA A 338 9.46 12.28 -12.75
CA ALA A 338 10.58 12.03 -13.64
C ALA A 338 10.11 11.59 -15.04
N MET A 339 9.05 10.79 -15.12
CA MET A 339 8.44 10.39 -16.38
C MET A 339 7.67 11.53 -17.05
N ALA A 340 6.97 12.37 -16.29
CA ALA A 340 6.29 13.54 -16.82
C ALA A 340 7.31 14.57 -17.33
N GLU A 341 8.38 14.85 -16.59
CA GLU A 341 9.48 15.71 -17.06
C GLU A 341 10.17 15.14 -18.30
N LEU A 342 10.35 13.82 -18.34
CA LEU A 342 10.88 13.11 -19.50
C LEU A 342 9.97 13.30 -20.73
N PHE A 343 8.66 13.13 -20.52
CA PHE A 343 7.66 13.32 -21.57
C PHE A 343 7.59 14.76 -22.04
N ASP A 344 7.62 15.72 -21.12
CA ASP A 344 7.59 17.15 -21.43
C ASP A 344 8.86 17.56 -22.17
N HIS A 345 10.01 17.09 -21.72
CA HIS A 345 11.29 17.34 -22.38
C HIS A 345 11.33 16.69 -23.77
N TRP A 346 10.87 15.46 -23.89
CA TRP A 346 10.85 14.74 -25.18
C TRP A 346 9.85 15.35 -26.17
N SER A 347 8.68 15.77 -25.67
CA SER A 347 7.66 16.47 -26.48
C SER A 347 8.15 17.84 -26.93
N ALA A 348 8.93 18.55 -26.10
CA ALA A 348 9.47 19.87 -26.42
C ALA A 348 10.68 19.82 -27.35
N THR A 349 11.49 18.77 -27.33
CA THR A 349 12.74 18.65 -28.09
C THR A 349 12.65 17.70 -29.30
N GLY A 350 11.50 17.03 -29.49
CA GLY A 350 11.32 16.06 -30.59
C GLY A 350 12.13 14.78 -30.44
N GLY A 351 12.59 14.48 -29.25
CA GLY A 351 13.46 13.34 -28.94
C GLY A 351 14.94 13.73 -28.86
N PRO A 352 15.80 12.85 -28.38
CA PRO A 352 17.24 13.13 -28.31
C PRO A 352 17.80 13.30 -29.70
N GLU A 353 18.49 14.41 -29.92
CA GLU A 353 19.36 14.61 -31.06
C GLU A 353 20.58 13.68 -31.01
#